data_f37f1adc727f614202cb1818e3bb990b
#
_entry.id   f37f1adc727f614202cb1818e3bb990b
#
_cell.length_a   1.000
_cell.length_b   1.000
_cell.length_c   1.000
_cell.angle_alpha   90.00
_cell.angle_beta   90.00
_cell.angle_gamma   90.00
#
_symmetry.space_group_name_H-M   'P 1'
#
loop_
_entity.id
_entity.type
_entity.pdbx_description
1 polymer ?
#
loop_
_entity_poly.entity_id
_entity_poly.type
_entity_poly.pdbx_seq_one_letter_code
_entity_poly.pdbx_strand_id
1 'polypeptide(L)'
;MYSISTAGIDLIKHFEGCRLTSYQDSVGVWTVGFGHTGSDVRPYMHITEEEAEQLLKDDLVRFEKCVNDLVKVDINQNEFDALVSFSFNLGTTF
;
A
#
# COMPACT_ATOMS: atom_id res chain seq x y z
N MET A 1 -18.80 -5.54 -4.55
CA MET A 1 -17.49 -5.47 -3.89
C MET A 1 -16.48 -4.83 -4.83
N TYR A 2 -15.77 -3.84 -4.35
CA TYR A 2 -14.78 -3.12 -5.16
C TYR A 2 -13.37 -3.67 -4.96
N SER A 3 -12.55 -3.50 -5.99
CA SER A 3 -11.10 -3.59 -5.89
C SER A 3 -10.52 -2.24 -6.31
N ILE A 4 -9.34 -1.90 -5.81
CA ILE A 4 -8.73 -0.63 -6.18
C ILE A 4 -8.38 -0.62 -7.67
N SER A 5 -8.60 0.52 -8.32
CA SER A 5 -8.30 0.69 -9.74
C SER A 5 -6.81 0.98 -9.97
N THR A 6 -6.39 0.89 -11.24
CA THR A 6 -5.03 1.29 -11.63
C THR A 6 -4.76 2.74 -11.25
N ALA A 7 -5.73 3.63 -11.44
CA ALA A 7 -5.59 5.03 -11.05
C ALA A 7 -5.39 5.19 -9.54
N GLY A 8 -6.09 4.39 -8.73
CA GLY A 8 -5.91 4.39 -7.28
C GLY A 8 -4.54 3.88 -6.86
N ILE A 9 -4.06 2.82 -7.49
CA ILE A 9 -2.71 2.31 -7.25
C ILE A 9 -1.66 3.35 -7.61
N ASP A 10 -1.80 4.02 -8.75
CA ASP A 10 -0.87 5.05 -9.20
C ASP A 10 -0.83 6.22 -8.22
N LEU A 11 -1.97 6.59 -7.66
CA LEU A 11 -2.05 7.63 -6.64
C LEU A 11 -1.23 7.24 -5.40
N ILE A 12 -1.39 6.02 -4.92
CA ILE A 12 -0.64 5.52 -3.76
C ILE A 12 0.86 5.50 -4.06
N LYS A 13 1.25 5.00 -5.23
CA LYS A 13 2.66 4.99 -5.67
C LYS A 13 3.27 6.39 -5.65
N HIS A 14 2.50 7.37 -6.10
CA HIS A 14 2.96 8.77 -6.15
C HIS A 14 3.27 9.30 -4.75
N PHE A 15 2.41 9.02 -3.77
CA PHE A 15 2.58 9.49 -2.40
C PHE A 15 3.65 8.70 -1.64
N GLU A 16 3.69 7.38 -1.81
CA GLU A 16 4.63 6.53 -1.06
C GLU A 16 6.06 6.61 -1.59
N GLY A 17 6.22 6.77 -2.89
CA GLY A 17 7.54 6.64 -3.53
C GLY A 17 8.02 5.20 -3.51
N CYS A 18 8.99 4.89 -4.36
CA CYS A 18 9.51 3.53 -4.49
C CYS A 18 10.97 3.45 -4.07
N ARG A 19 11.27 2.52 -3.18
CA ARG A 19 12.65 2.22 -2.76
C ARG A 19 12.93 0.75 -3.07
N LEU A 20 13.81 0.51 -4.04
CA LEU A 20 14.12 -0.85 -4.48
C LEU A 20 15.13 -1.55 -3.58
N THR A 21 15.83 -0.82 -2.74
CA THR A 21 16.69 -1.39 -1.70
C THR A 21 16.08 -1.09 -0.34
N SER A 22 16.00 -2.09 0.52
CA SER A 22 15.41 -1.93 1.84
C SER A 22 16.18 -0.91 2.68
N TYR A 23 15.47 -0.21 3.53
CA TYR A 23 16.01 0.82 4.40
C TYR A 23 15.25 0.81 5.73
N GLN A 24 15.83 1.40 6.74
CA GLN A 24 15.13 1.61 8.01
C GLN A 24 14.39 2.94 7.97
N ASP A 25 13.13 2.94 8.40
CA ASP A 25 12.37 4.17 8.53
C ASP A 25 12.80 4.94 9.79
N SER A 26 12.09 6.04 10.10
CA SER A 26 12.44 6.92 11.22
C SER A 26 12.39 6.24 12.59
N VAL A 27 11.69 5.11 12.72
CA VAL A 27 11.60 4.34 13.97
C VAL A 27 12.36 3.01 13.89
N GLY A 28 13.13 2.80 12.84
CA GLY A 28 14.00 1.64 12.72
C GLY A 28 13.35 0.41 12.07
N VAL A 29 12.19 0.56 11.46
CA VAL A 29 11.51 -0.56 10.78
C VAL A 29 12.08 -0.73 9.37
N TRP A 30 12.51 -1.93 9.04
CA TRP A 30 12.99 -2.26 7.69
C TRP A 30 11.83 -2.21 6.71
N THR A 31 12.02 -1.45 5.63
CA THR A 31 10.97 -1.10 4.66
C THR A 31 11.53 -1.24 3.25
N VAL A 32 10.71 -1.66 2.29
CA VAL A 32 11.11 -1.80 0.89
C VAL A 32 9.93 -1.52 -0.04
N GLY A 33 10.20 -1.16 -1.28
CA GLY A 33 9.18 -0.92 -2.30
C GLY A 33 8.36 0.33 -2.01
N PHE A 34 7.05 0.20 -2.02
CA PHE A 34 6.10 1.28 -1.73
C PHE A 34 5.65 1.19 -0.27
N GLY A 35 6.59 1.28 0.65
CA GLY A 35 6.27 1.26 2.06
C GLY A 35 5.97 -0.12 2.64
N HIS A 36 6.38 -1.20 1.97
CA HIS A 36 6.16 -2.55 2.48
C HIS A 36 7.06 -2.84 3.67
N THR A 37 6.46 -3.33 4.75
CA THR A 37 7.15 -3.78 5.96
C THR A 37 6.71 -5.20 6.30
N GLY A 38 7.45 -5.86 7.15
CA GLY A 38 7.10 -7.21 7.60
C GLY A 38 8.34 -8.03 7.86
N SER A 39 8.13 -9.24 8.36
CA SER A 39 9.23 -10.17 8.68
C SER A 39 10.00 -10.64 7.46
N ASP A 40 9.45 -10.45 6.27
CA ASP A 40 10.08 -10.78 5.00
C ASP A 40 11.06 -9.70 4.52
N VAL A 41 11.04 -8.50 5.12
CA VAL A 41 11.95 -7.43 4.73
C VAL A 41 13.24 -7.53 5.55
N ARG A 42 14.34 -7.76 4.84
CA ARG A 42 15.68 -7.95 5.42
C ARG A 42 16.55 -6.72 5.17
N PRO A 43 17.61 -6.52 5.98
CA PRO A 43 18.58 -5.46 5.71
C PRO A 43 19.18 -5.61 4.31
N TYR A 44 19.28 -4.49 3.59
CA TYR A 44 19.91 -4.41 2.26
C TYR A 44 19.29 -5.34 1.21
N MET A 45 18.03 -5.72 1.40
CA MET A 45 17.27 -6.47 0.42
C MET A 45 17.04 -5.62 -0.83
N HIS A 46 17.18 -6.23 -2.00
CA HIS A 46 16.98 -5.54 -3.28
C HIS A 46 15.87 -6.23 -4.08
N ILE A 47 14.94 -5.43 -4.60
CA ILE A 47 13.80 -5.94 -5.38
C ILE A 47 13.67 -5.17 -6.70
N THR A 48 12.90 -5.73 -7.63
CA THR A 48 12.54 -5.06 -8.88
C THR A 48 11.31 -4.18 -8.69
N GLU A 49 11.05 -3.30 -9.67
CA GLU A 49 9.83 -2.48 -9.66
C GLU A 49 8.57 -3.34 -9.70
N GLU A 50 8.60 -4.44 -10.46
CA GLU A 50 7.47 -5.37 -10.54
C GLU A 50 7.22 -6.04 -9.21
N GLU A 51 8.28 -6.44 -8.51
CA GLU A 51 8.15 -7.00 -7.16
C GLU A 51 7.60 -5.97 -6.18
N ALA A 52 8.05 -4.71 -6.28
CA ALA A 52 7.55 -3.62 -5.45
C ALA A 52 6.05 -3.41 -5.68
N GLU A 53 5.59 -3.44 -6.93
CA GLU A 53 4.17 -3.29 -7.24
C GLU A 53 3.35 -4.48 -6.73
N GLN A 54 3.87 -5.69 -6.84
CA GLN A 54 3.18 -6.86 -6.32
C GLN A 54 3.05 -6.82 -4.80
N LEU A 55 4.09 -6.40 -4.10
CA LEU A 55 4.05 -6.22 -2.66
C LEU A 55 2.99 -5.18 -2.27
N LEU A 56 2.90 -4.08 -3.01
CA LEU A 56 1.89 -3.06 -2.76
C LEU A 56 0.47 -3.62 -2.95
N LYS A 57 0.24 -4.35 -4.04
CA LYS A 57 -1.07 -4.96 -4.30
C LYS A 57 -1.45 -5.95 -3.20
N ASP A 58 -0.51 -6.76 -2.77
CA ASP A 58 -0.74 -7.72 -1.69
C ASP A 58 -1.06 -7.01 -0.38
N ASP A 59 -0.33 -5.94 -0.05
CA ASP A 59 -0.58 -5.15 1.14
C ASP A 59 -1.95 -4.48 1.12
N LEU A 60 -2.41 -4.07 -0.06
CA LEU A 60 -3.69 -3.37 -0.20
C LEU A 60 -4.91 -4.27 0.01
N VAL A 61 -4.76 -5.59 -0.12
CA VAL A 61 -5.89 -6.53 0.00
C VAL A 61 -6.64 -6.34 1.32
N ARG A 62 -5.93 -6.22 2.44
CA ARG A 62 -6.60 -6.05 3.74
C ARG A 62 -7.30 -4.70 3.86
N PHE A 63 -6.78 -3.66 3.22
CA PHE A 63 -7.41 -2.33 3.23
C PHE A 63 -8.63 -2.29 2.32
N GLU A 64 -8.57 -2.95 1.17
CA GLU A 64 -9.73 -3.11 0.28
C GLU A 64 -10.86 -3.84 1.01
N LYS A 65 -10.53 -4.92 1.71
CA LYS A 65 -11.51 -5.68 2.49
C LYS A 65 -12.11 -4.82 3.59
N CYS A 66 -11.29 -4.07 4.28
CA CYS A 66 -11.76 -3.20 5.36
C CYS A 66 -12.76 -2.16 4.85
N VAL A 67 -12.46 -1.50 3.73
CA VAL A 67 -13.36 -0.52 3.14
C VAL A 67 -14.66 -1.18 2.68
N ASN A 68 -14.59 -2.33 2.00
CA ASN A 68 -15.77 -3.06 1.56
C ASN A 68 -16.66 -3.49 2.73
N ASP A 69 -16.06 -3.89 3.85
CA ASP A 69 -16.80 -4.35 5.03
C ASP A 69 -17.45 -3.20 5.80
N LEU A 70 -16.78 -2.04 5.86
CA LEU A 70 -17.24 -0.92 6.69
C LEU A 70 -18.19 0.04 5.96
N VAL A 71 -18.05 0.18 4.64
CA VAL A 71 -18.87 1.12 3.87
C VAL A 71 -20.20 0.45 3.52
N LYS A 72 -21.30 1.02 4.03
CA LYS A 72 -22.65 0.48 3.86
C LYS A 72 -23.54 1.31 2.95
N VAL A 73 -22.96 2.33 2.30
CA VAL A 73 -23.67 3.17 1.34
C VAL A 73 -23.06 2.97 -0.04
N ASP A 74 -23.81 3.35 -1.08
CA ASP A 74 -23.30 3.26 -2.45
C ASP A 74 -22.20 4.28 -2.65
N ILE A 75 -21.09 3.82 -3.18
CA ILE A 75 -19.96 4.68 -3.55
C ILE A 75 -19.51 4.32 -4.96
N ASN A 76 -18.82 5.24 -5.61
CA ASN A 76 -18.23 4.97 -6.92
C ASN A 76 -16.77 4.50 -6.77
N GLN A 77 -16.17 4.13 -7.90
CA GLN A 77 -14.78 3.63 -7.91
C GLN A 77 -13.79 4.67 -7.38
N ASN A 78 -13.96 5.93 -7.71
CA ASN A 78 -13.07 6.99 -7.24
C ASN A 78 -13.14 7.16 -5.73
N GLU A 79 -14.33 7.08 -5.17
CA GLU A 79 -14.53 7.16 -3.74
C GLU A 79 -13.93 5.95 -3.03
N PHE A 80 -14.08 4.76 -3.60
CA PHE A 80 -13.46 3.55 -3.07
C PHE A 80 -11.94 3.68 -3.05
N ASP A 81 -11.34 4.10 -4.19
CA ASP A 81 -9.89 4.29 -4.30
C ASP A 81 -9.38 5.29 -3.26
N ALA A 82 -10.11 6.39 -3.05
CA ALA A 82 -9.75 7.41 -2.07
C ALA A 82 -9.77 6.85 -0.64
N LEU A 83 -10.79 6.06 -0.31
CA LEU A 83 -10.90 5.46 1.02
C LEU A 83 -9.80 4.44 1.27
N VAL A 84 -9.47 3.61 0.28
CA VAL A 84 -8.37 2.64 0.40
C VAL A 84 -7.04 3.37 0.57
N SER A 85 -6.78 4.39 -0.25
CA SER A 85 -5.57 5.18 -0.18
C SER A 85 -5.41 5.85 1.19
N PHE A 86 -6.49 6.44 1.70
CA PHE A 86 -6.49 7.06 3.02
C PHE A 86 -6.22 6.04 4.12
N SER A 87 -6.89 4.89 4.06
CA SER A 87 -6.70 3.81 5.04
C SER A 87 -5.27 3.28 5.03
N PHE A 88 -4.72 3.08 3.85
CA PHE A 88 -3.34 2.62 3.68
C PHE A 88 -2.36 3.63 4.29
N ASN A 89 -2.54 4.90 3.98
CA ASN A 89 -1.69 5.97 4.49
C ASN A 89 -1.73 6.04 6.02
N LEU A 90 -2.90 5.93 6.63
CA LEU A 90 -3.05 5.88 8.09
C LEU A 90 -2.36 4.64 8.67
N GLY A 91 -2.56 3.48 8.04
CA GLY A 91 -1.99 2.23 8.51
C GLY A 91 -0.47 2.18 8.45
N THR A 92 0.15 2.93 7.54
CA THR A 92 1.61 3.01 7.42
C THR A 92 2.21 4.12 8.26
N THR A 93 1.39 5.04 8.77
CA THR A 93 1.84 6.16 9.59
C THR A 93 1.88 5.81 11.09
N PHE A 94 1.05 4.87 11.49
CA PHE A 94 0.98 4.41 12.88
C PHE A 94 1.75 3.08 13.06
#